data_a398bc3d81a39e08393c565f08b63e93
#
_entry.id   a398bc3d81a39e08393c565f08b63e93
#
_cell.length_a   1.000
_cell.length_b   1.000
_cell.length_c   1.000
_cell.angle_alpha   90.00
_cell.angle_beta   90.00
_cell.angle_gamma   90.00
#
_symmetry.space_group_name_H-M   'P 1'
#
loop_
_entity.id
_entity.type
_entity.pdbx_description
1 polymer ?
#
loop_
_entity_poly.entity_id
_entity_poly.type
_entity_poly.pdbx_seq_one_letter_code
_entity_poly.pdbx_strand_id
1 'polypeptide(L)'
;MVVLGQGAVPGLDPLARVAGRGTHANLPQDFGFAPVEAAGKALARAVITWADVAAVELNEAFAVQSLACVDAWLKEGLVDPEIVNAKGGAIAIGHPLGASGGRVLGTLAHRLRESGDRWGVAAICIGVGQALAVVLENVSGSAA
;
A
#
# COMPACT_ATOMS: atom_id res chain seq x y z
N MET A 1 6.75 -6.02 13.89
CA MET A 1 8.01 -5.30 13.58
C MET A 1 8.32 -5.50 12.10
N VAL A 2 8.73 -4.45 11.41
CA VAL A 2 9.21 -4.51 10.01
C VAL A 2 10.69 -4.13 10.04
N VAL A 3 11.52 -4.92 9.38
CA VAL A 3 12.96 -4.66 9.23
C VAL A 3 13.23 -4.31 7.79
N LEU A 4 13.86 -3.17 7.55
CA LEU A 4 14.27 -2.71 6.23
C LEU A 4 15.78 -2.86 6.09
N GLY A 5 16.23 -3.41 4.96
CA GLY A 5 17.64 -3.55 4.62
C GLY A 5 17.93 -2.96 3.24
N GLN A 6 19.19 -2.73 2.94
CA GLN A 6 19.66 -2.32 1.62
C GLN A 6 20.47 -3.45 0.99
N GLY A 7 20.06 -3.87 -0.21
CA GLY A 7 20.72 -4.99 -0.90
C GLY A 7 20.43 -6.36 -0.26
N ALA A 8 21.17 -7.37 -0.67
CA ALA A 8 21.05 -8.70 -0.11
C ALA A 8 21.65 -8.74 1.30
N VAL A 9 20.89 -9.28 2.25
CA VAL A 9 21.36 -9.51 3.62
C VAL A 9 21.62 -11.01 3.79
N PRO A 10 22.86 -11.44 4.02
CA PRO A 10 23.17 -12.86 4.15
C PRO A 10 22.32 -13.56 5.22
N GLY A 11 21.72 -14.69 4.85
CA GLY A 11 20.89 -15.50 5.75
C GLY A 11 19.48 -14.98 5.96
N LEU A 12 19.07 -13.91 5.28
CA LEU A 12 17.70 -13.41 5.30
C LEU A 12 17.06 -13.49 3.91
N ASP A 13 15.84 -14.01 3.87
CA ASP A 13 14.99 -14.04 2.68
C ASP A 13 14.00 -12.88 2.76
N PRO A 14 14.15 -11.83 1.92
CA PRO A 14 13.24 -10.69 1.96
C PRO A 14 11.83 -11.08 1.52
N LEU A 15 10.82 -10.58 2.23
CA LEU A 15 9.41 -10.78 1.84
C LEU A 15 9.04 -10.01 0.57
N ALA A 16 9.55 -8.79 0.44
CA ALA A 16 9.27 -7.92 -0.69
C ALA A 16 10.34 -6.82 -0.83
N ARG A 17 10.42 -6.24 -2.01
CA ARG A 17 11.23 -5.07 -2.32
C ARG A 17 10.34 -3.81 -2.35
N VAL A 18 10.83 -2.71 -1.78
CA VAL A 18 10.20 -1.39 -1.95
C VAL A 18 10.56 -0.87 -3.35
N ALA A 19 9.61 -0.90 -4.27
CA ALA A 19 9.79 -0.51 -5.66
C ALA A 19 9.46 0.97 -5.92
N GLY A 20 8.48 1.53 -5.21
CA GLY A 20 8.10 2.92 -5.36
C GLY A 20 7.59 3.51 -4.04
N ARG A 21 7.71 4.81 -3.88
CA ARG A 21 7.20 5.56 -2.73
C ARG A 21 6.54 6.85 -3.22
N GLY A 22 5.42 7.22 -2.62
CA GLY A 22 4.73 8.45 -2.91
C GLY A 22 4.32 9.20 -1.65
N THR A 23 4.39 10.50 -1.70
CA THR A 23 3.87 11.39 -0.66
C THR A 23 3.00 12.45 -1.31
N HIS A 24 1.93 12.82 -0.64
CA HIS A 24 1.06 13.91 -1.08
C HIS A 24 0.48 14.65 0.11
N ALA A 25 0.06 15.88 -0.10
CA ALA A 25 -0.68 16.67 0.87
C ALA A 25 -1.78 17.45 0.16
N ASN A 26 -3.00 17.29 0.64
CA ASN A 26 -4.19 18.07 0.31
C ASN A 26 -4.40 19.20 1.33
N LEU A 27 -5.45 19.97 1.16
CA LEU A 27 -5.96 20.81 2.24
C LEU A 27 -6.29 19.92 3.46
N PRO A 28 -6.12 20.43 4.70
CA PRO A 28 -6.32 19.60 5.90
C PRO A 28 -7.69 18.94 6.01
N GLN A 29 -8.76 19.59 5.52
CA GLN A 29 -10.12 19.03 5.49
C GLN A 29 -10.26 17.85 4.51
N ASP A 30 -9.40 17.76 3.49
CA ASP A 30 -9.42 16.71 2.46
C ASP A 30 -8.35 15.63 2.72
N PHE A 31 -7.86 15.53 3.95
CA PHE A 31 -6.77 14.63 4.32
C PHE A 31 -7.04 13.17 3.94
N GLY A 32 -8.28 12.74 4.05
CA GLY A 32 -8.67 11.37 3.77
C GLY A 32 -8.51 10.98 2.30
N PHE A 33 -8.48 11.95 1.39
CA PHE A 33 -8.35 11.71 -0.06
C PHE A 33 -6.88 11.77 -0.55
N ALA A 34 -5.95 12.26 0.28
CA ALA A 34 -4.54 12.36 -0.07
C ALA A 34 -3.86 11.04 -0.47
N PRO A 35 -4.29 9.83 0.01
CA PRO A 35 -3.75 8.55 -0.44
C PRO A 35 -3.87 8.31 -1.95
N VAL A 36 -4.86 8.91 -2.63
CA VAL A 36 -5.06 8.76 -4.08
C VAL A 36 -3.83 9.23 -4.83
N GLU A 37 -3.46 10.47 -4.66
CA GLU A 37 -2.28 11.07 -5.31
C GLU A 37 -0.97 10.48 -4.81
N ALA A 38 -0.89 10.10 -3.53
CA ALA A 38 0.30 9.46 -3.00
C ALA A 38 0.54 8.09 -3.67
N ALA A 39 -0.52 7.31 -3.90
CA ALA A 39 -0.45 6.02 -4.60
C ALA A 39 -0.06 6.21 -6.07
N GLY A 40 -0.67 7.15 -6.79
CA GLY A 40 -0.31 7.48 -8.18
C GLY A 40 1.18 7.81 -8.33
N LYS A 41 1.74 8.62 -7.40
CA LYS A 41 3.19 8.93 -7.38
C LYS A 41 4.05 7.70 -7.07
N ALA A 42 3.59 6.80 -6.22
CA ALA A 42 4.31 5.56 -5.90
C ALA A 42 4.34 4.61 -7.10
N LEU A 43 3.21 4.44 -7.80
CA LEU A 43 3.09 3.66 -9.04
C LEU A 43 4.00 4.21 -10.14
N ALA A 44 3.97 5.52 -10.37
CA ALA A 44 4.82 6.16 -11.37
C ALA A 44 6.31 5.92 -11.11
N ARG A 45 6.75 5.94 -9.84
CA ARG A 45 8.15 5.63 -9.48
C ARG A 45 8.51 4.16 -9.61
N ALA A 46 7.55 3.26 -9.45
CA ALA A 46 7.71 1.83 -9.70
C ALA A 46 7.62 1.49 -11.20
N VAL A 47 7.23 2.45 -12.06
CA VAL A 47 7.01 2.29 -13.51
C VAL A 47 5.95 1.22 -13.79
N ILE A 48 4.85 1.25 -13.04
CA ILE A 48 3.67 0.39 -13.20
C ILE A 48 2.39 1.21 -13.15
N THR A 49 1.28 0.58 -13.46
CA THR A 49 -0.07 1.14 -13.43
C THR A 49 -0.96 0.39 -12.44
N TRP A 50 -2.17 0.87 -12.19
CA TRP A 50 -3.16 0.18 -11.38
C TRP A 50 -3.54 -1.20 -11.93
N ALA A 51 -3.47 -1.39 -13.27
CA ALA A 51 -3.75 -2.69 -13.90
C ALA A 51 -2.74 -3.79 -13.54
N ASP A 52 -1.57 -3.41 -13.04
CA ASP A 52 -0.52 -4.35 -12.61
C ASP A 52 -0.67 -4.77 -11.14
N VAL A 53 -1.53 -4.08 -10.37
CA VAL A 53 -1.64 -4.23 -8.92
C VAL A 53 -2.63 -5.34 -8.57
N ALA A 54 -2.15 -6.34 -7.81
CA ALA A 54 -2.94 -7.49 -7.36
C ALA A 54 -3.37 -7.43 -5.88
N ALA A 55 -2.81 -6.52 -5.09
CA ALA A 55 -3.15 -6.37 -3.69
C ALA A 55 -3.00 -4.92 -3.23
N VAL A 56 -3.98 -4.43 -2.47
CA VAL A 56 -3.94 -3.09 -1.87
C VAL A 56 -4.21 -3.20 -0.37
N GLU A 57 -3.41 -2.51 0.43
CA GLU A 57 -3.62 -2.30 1.86
C GLU A 57 -3.76 -0.81 2.13
N LEU A 58 -4.98 -0.35 2.30
CA LEU A 58 -5.32 1.02 2.67
C LEU A 58 -5.61 1.09 4.16
N ASN A 59 -4.97 2.00 4.89
CA ASN A 59 -5.38 2.26 6.26
C ASN A 59 -6.73 2.98 6.29
N GLU A 60 -7.73 2.31 6.84
CA GLU A 60 -9.12 2.78 6.91
C GLU A 60 -9.29 3.72 8.11
N ALA A 61 -8.99 5.00 7.91
CA ALA A 61 -9.25 6.01 8.93
C ALA A 61 -10.76 6.21 9.16
N PHE A 62 -11.53 6.16 8.08
CA PHE A 62 -13.00 6.20 8.06
C PHE A 62 -13.51 5.41 6.85
N ALA A 63 -14.71 4.82 6.97
CA ALA A 63 -15.33 4.08 5.87
C ALA A 63 -15.52 4.96 4.61
N VAL A 64 -16.02 6.18 4.78
CA VAL A 64 -16.22 7.12 3.67
C VAL A 64 -14.90 7.50 2.99
N GLN A 65 -13.82 7.65 3.75
CA GLN A 65 -12.50 7.92 3.22
C GLN A 65 -12.00 6.74 2.36
N SER A 66 -12.15 5.53 2.86
CA SER A 66 -11.73 4.32 2.14
C SER A 66 -12.52 4.16 0.84
N LEU A 67 -13.84 4.32 0.88
CA LEU A 67 -14.70 4.26 -0.30
C LEU A 67 -14.33 5.32 -1.34
N ALA A 68 -14.05 6.56 -0.92
CA ALA A 68 -13.64 7.64 -1.82
C ALA A 68 -12.30 7.35 -2.51
N CYS A 69 -11.32 6.79 -1.78
CA CYS A 69 -10.05 6.39 -2.36
C CYS A 69 -10.23 5.25 -3.38
N VAL A 70 -11.01 4.21 -3.04
CA VAL A 70 -11.27 3.08 -3.94
C VAL A 70 -11.97 3.53 -5.21
N ASP A 71 -13.01 4.38 -5.10
CA ASP A 71 -13.72 4.94 -6.25
C ASP A 71 -12.80 5.75 -7.19
N ALA A 72 -11.88 6.52 -6.62
CA ALA A 72 -10.89 7.24 -7.41
C ALA A 72 -9.92 6.30 -8.12
N TRP A 73 -9.38 5.31 -7.43
CA TRP A 73 -8.46 4.33 -8.02
C TRP A 73 -9.10 3.47 -9.10
N LEU A 74 -10.39 3.13 -8.97
CA LEU A 74 -11.15 2.46 -10.04
C LEU A 74 -11.21 3.31 -11.31
N LYS A 75 -11.40 4.63 -11.18
CA LYS A 75 -11.37 5.57 -12.30
C LYS A 75 -9.97 5.73 -12.91
N GLU A 76 -8.93 5.49 -12.12
CA GLU A 76 -7.52 5.53 -12.55
C GLU A 76 -7.02 4.18 -13.12
N GLY A 77 -7.85 3.13 -13.10
CA GLY A 77 -7.54 1.84 -13.72
C GLY A 77 -7.31 0.68 -12.75
N LEU A 78 -7.62 0.81 -11.44
CA LEU A 78 -7.74 -0.33 -10.54
C LEU A 78 -8.82 -1.29 -11.09
N VAL A 79 -8.48 -2.55 -11.29
CA VAL A 79 -9.34 -3.51 -12.00
C VAL A 79 -10.42 -4.09 -11.08
N ASP A 80 -10.07 -4.39 -9.83
CA ASP A 80 -10.93 -5.09 -8.88
C ASP A 80 -10.89 -4.43 -7.50
N PRO A 81 -12.00 -3.87 -6.99
CA PRO A 81 -12.07 -3.29 -5.66
C PRO A 81 -11.90 -4.33 -4.53
N GLU A 82 -12.18 -5.60 -4.76
CA GLU A 82 -12.09 -6.68 -3.77
C GLU A 82 -10.65 -6.97 -3.34
N ILE A 83 -9.65 -6.52 -4.10
CA ILE A 83 -8.24 -6.65 -3.70
C ILE A 83 -7.84 -5.66 -2.60
N VAL A 84 -8.69 -4.66 -2.31
CA VAL A 84 -8.43 -3.67 -1.25
C VAL A 84 -8.81 -4.26 0.10
N ASN A 85 -7.83 -4.34 1.01
CA ASN A 85 -8.02 -4.88 2.36
C ASN A 85 -8.75 -6.23 2.40
N ALA A 86 -8.49 -7.12 1.45
CA ALA A 86 -9.21 -8.38 1.28
C ALA A 86 -9.22 -9.30 2.53
N LYS A 87 -8.29 -9.10 3.46
CA LYS A 87 -8.23 -9.83 4.75
C LYS A 87 -8.71 -8.99 5.94
N GLY A 88 -9.38 -7.85 5.67
CA GLY A 88 -9.83 -6.89 6.67
C GLY A 88 -8.79 -5.81 6.97
N GLY A 89 -9.25 -4.63 7.34
CA GLY A 89 -8.45 -3.44 7.62
C GLY A 89 -8.70 -2.85 9.00
N ALA A 90 -8.37 -1.58 9.17
CA ALA A 90 -8.45 -0.88 10.45
C ALA A 90 -9.86 -0.81 11.06
N ILE A 91 -10.91 -0.84 10.23
CA ILE A 91 -12.30 -0.90 10.72
C ILE A 91 -12.54 -2.19 11.50
N ALA A 92 -11.98 -3.32 11.03
CA ALA A 92 -12.15 -4.61 11.67
C ALA A 92 -11.22 -4.82 12.88
N ILE A 93 -9.95 -4.36 12.81
CA ILE A 93 -8.91 -4.70 13.80
C ILE A 93 -8.30 -3.50 14.52
N GLY A 94 -8.87 -2.31 14.35
CA GLY A 94 -8.42 -1.08 14.99
C GLY A 94 -7.24 -0.38 14.29
N HIS A 95 -6.95 0.84 14.75
CA HIS A 95 -5.88 1.69 14.19
C HIS A 95 -4.91 2.14 15.29
N PRO A 96 -3.96 1.31 15.71
CA PRO A 96 -2.89 1.74 16.61
C PRO A 96 -1.89 2.62 15.85
N LEU A 97 -1.96 3.93 16.04
CA LEU A 97 -1.25 4.96 15.26
C LEU A 97 0.22 4.62 14.98
N GLY A 98 0.98 4.23 16.00
CA GLY A 98 2.41 3.92 15.86
C GLY A 98 2.71 2.57 15.19
N ALA A 99 1.71 1.70 15.00
CA ALA A 99 1.90 0.36 14.44
C ALA A 99 1.26 0.17 13.07
N SER A 100 0.27 0.99 12.69
CA SER A 100 -0.52 0.76 11.45
C SER A 100 0.34 0.81 10.19
N GLY A 101 1.32 1.68 10.09
CA GLY A 101 2.23 1.71 8.94
C GLY A 101 3.00 0.39 8.76
N GLY A 102 3.56 -0.15 9.85
CA GLY A 102 4.22 -1.46 9.84
C GLY A 102 3.25 -2.61 9.53
N ARG A 103 2.00 -2.50 10.02
CA ARG A 103 0.97 -3.51 9.78
C ARG A 103 0.56 -3.57 8.31
N VAL A 104 0.18 -2.45 7.68
CA VAL A 104 -0.25 -2.44 6.27
C VAL A 104 0.87 -2.91 5.35
N LEU A 105 2.13 -2.51 5.59
CA LEU A 105 3.27 -2.99 4.82
C LEU A 105 3.51 -4.50 5.03
N GLY A 106 3.48 -4.97 6.27
CA GLY A 106 3.68 -6.38 6.61
C GLY A 106 2.57 -7.26 6.01
N THR A 107 1.30 -6.85 6.16
CA THR A 107 0.16 -7.56 5.58
C THR A 107 0.29 -7.65 4.06
N LEU A 108 0.60 -6.52 3.40
CA LEU A 108 0.79 -6.51 1.94
C LEU A 108 1.89 -7.46 1.50
N ALA A 109 3.06 -7.41 2.15
CA ALA A 109 4.20 -8.28 1.80
C ALA A 109 3.84 -9.77 1.95
N HIS A 110 3.14 -10.15 3.02
CA HIS A 110 2.67 -11.52 3.21
C HIS A 110 1.61 -11.92 2.19
N ARG A 111 0.65 -11.05 1.87
CA ARG A 111 -0.37 -11.33 0.85
C ARG A 111 0.27 -11.63 -0.50
N LEU A 112 1.22 -10.79 -0.94
CA LEU A 112 1.93 -11.00 -2.20
C LEU A 112 2.74 -12.30 -2.20
N ARG A 113 3.37 -12.65 -1.07
CA ARG A 113 4.09 -13.91 -0.95
C ARG A 113 3.17 -15.13 -1.00
N GLU A 114 2.02 -15.06 -0.34
CA GLU A 114 1.03 -16.14 -0.32
C GLU A 114 0.37 -16.37 -1.68
N SER A 115 0.01 -15.30 -2.40
CA SER A 115 -0.64 -15.39 -3.71
C SER A 115 0.34 -15.67 -4.86
N GLY A 116 1.61 -15.31 -4.70
CA GLY A 116 2.60 -15.32 -5.78
C GLY A 116 2.51 -14.11 -6.72
N ASP A 117 1.59 -13.19 -6.46
CA ASP A 117 1.43 -11.98 -7.25
C ASP A 117 2.61 -11.05 -7.09
N ARG A 118 2.88 -10.25 -8.14
CA ARG A 118 4.09 -9.44 -8.20
C ARG A 118 3.95 -8.10 -7.48
N TRP A 119 2.87 -7.37 -7.69
CA TRP A 119 2.78 -5.97 -7.29
C TRP A 119 1.65 -5.69 -6.30
N GLY A 120 1.94 -4.86 -5.32
CA GLY A 120 0.93 -4.36 -4.39
C GLY A 120 1.21 -2.96 -3.91
N VAL A 121 0.16 -2.29 -3.44
CA VAL A 121 0.19 -0.91 -2.93
C VAL A 121 -0.24 -0.89 -1.47
N ALA A 122 0.55 -0.24 -0.63
CA ALA A 122 0.14 0.15 0.71
C ALA A 122 -0.02 1.66 0.77
N ALA A 123 -1.11 2.16 1.37
CA ALA A 123 -1.37 3.59 1.50
C ALA A 123 -1.97 3.94 2.87
N ILE A 124 -1.62 5.11 3.37
CA ILE A 124 -2.09 5.63 4.65
C ILE A 124 -2.21 7.15 4.59
N CYS A 125 -3.34 7.69 5.02
CA CYS A 125 -3.46 9.11 5.33
C CYS A 125 -2.83 9.41 6.68
N ILE A 126 -2.29 10.61 6.80
CA ILE A 126 -1.69 11.14 8.03
C ILE A 126 -2.44 12.44 8.36
N GLY A 127 -2.24 12.98 9.54
CA GLY A 127 -2.82 14.27 9.90
C GLY A 127 -2.39 15.42 8.97
N VAL A 128 -3.14 16.53 9.02
CA VAL A 128 -2.84 17.79 8.33
C VAL A 128 -2.81 17.66 6.78
N GLY A 129 -3.66 16.82 6.24
CA GLY A 129 -3.80 16.65 4.79
C GLY A 129 -2.79 15.71 4.13
N GLN A 130 -1.85 15.14 4.86
CA GLN A 130 -0.76 14.35 4.30
C GLN A 130 -1.13 12.89 4.09
N ALA A 131 -0.43 12.23 3.16
CA ALA A 131 -0.49 10.78 2.95
C ALA A 131 0.84 10.22 2.45
N LEU A 132 1.03 8.93 2.72
CA LEU A 132 2.13 8.11 2.24
C LEU A 132 1.59 6.92 1.47
N ALA A 133 2.30 6.51 0.42
CA ALA A 133 2.07 5.25 -0.26
C ALA A 133 3.39 4.57 -0.64
N VAL A 134 3.35 3.25 -0.68
CA VAL A 134 4.49 2.39 -1.03
C VAL A 134 4.02 1.32 -2.00
N VAL A 135 4.75 1.12 -3.08
CA VAL A 135 4.63 -0.06 -3.95
C VAL A 135 5.62 -1.11 -3.47
N LEU A 136 5.11 -2.30 -3.19
CA LEU A 136 5.93 -3.49 -2.93
C LEU A 136 5.95 -4.39 -4.15
N GLU A 137 7.13 -4.94 -4.42
CA GLU A 137 7.33 -6.02 -5.37
C GLU A 137 7.65 -7.31 -4.62
N ASN A 138 6.90 -8.37 -4.90
CA ASN A 138 7.22 -9.71 -4.44
C ASN A 138 8.52 -10.17 -5.09
N VAL A 139 9.48 -10.57 -4.28
CA VAL A 139 10.79 -11.07 -4.76
C VAL A 139 10.92 -12.58 -4.59
N SER A 140 9.85 -13.26 -4.13
CA SER A 140 9.84 -14.72 -4.01
C SER A 140 9.91 -15.36 -5.40
N GLY A 141 10.97 -16.09 -5.68
CA GLY A 141 11.19 -16.76 -6.98
C GLY A 141 12.09 -16.01 -7.97
N SER A 142 12.63 -14.84 -7.62
CA SER A 142 13.62 -14.13 -8.45
C SER A 142 15.08 -14.47 -8.09
N ALA A 143 15.30 -15.54 -7.33
CA ALA A 143 16.62 -16.11 -7.11
C ALA A 143 16.93 -17.14 -8.23
N ALA A 144 17.42 -16.65 -9.36
CA ALA A 144 18.15 -17.42 -10.36
C ALA A 144 19.27 -16.54 -10.90
#